data_16ad62f77033290cc9e756ec12360b34
#
_entry.id   16ad62f77033290cc9e756ec12360b34
#
_cell.length_a   1.000
_cell.length_b   1.000
_cell.length_c   1.000
_cell.angle_alpha   90.00
_cell.angle_beta   90.00
_cell.angle_gamma   90.00
#
_symmetry.space_group_name_H-M   'P 1'
#
loop_
_entity.id
_entity.type
_entity.pdbx_description
1 polymer ?
#
loop_
_entity_poly.entity_id
_entity_poly.type
_entity_poly.pdbx_seq_one_letter_code
_entity_poly.pdbx_strand_id
1 'polypeptide(L)'
;ESGTTQPVSPTTSTQETVYHTVMTGSDLKTVQVTTTTTGQYEVSFTLTDQGSKIFGDYTSAHVGEFLGIVLDKRVISVPRINSAITQGSGVITGNFTLESANALAIQLRYGSLPIPLKVVESSTVGPTLGQDSLRKSLIAGIIGLSVVILFMALYYRLPGILADLALMVYALITFALFRFIPVTLTLPGIAGFVLSIGVAVDANVLIFERLKEELRSGRTLRQAIDLGWNRAWPSIRDSNFSTLITCSILFWFGSTYGASIVKGFALTLAVGVLVSMFTAIIVTRSFLHLVLDNIEFVKHVRWFGV
;
A
#
# COMPACT_ATOMS: atom_id res chain seq x y z
N GLU A 1 9.81 14.72 -75.93
CA GLU A 1 8.40 14.78 -75.48
C GLU A 1 8.25 13.87 -74.25
N SER A 2 8.28 14.48 -73.12
CA SER A 2 8.26 13.82 -71.81
C SER A 2 6.88 14.01 -71.21
N GLY A 3 6.12 12.93 -71.20
CA GLY A 3 4.82 12.84 -70.54
C GLY A 3 5.01 12.62 -69.04
N THR A 4 4.70 13.65 -68.24
CA THR A 4 4.72 13.58 -66.77
C THR A 4 3.38 13.03 -66.32
N THR A 5 3.33 11.77 -65.89
CA THR A 5 2.20 11.18 -65.21
C THR A 5 2.24 11.56 -63.72
N GLN A 6 1.30 12.40 -63.26
CA GLN A 6 1.08 12.66 -61.84
C GLN A 6 0.50 11.41 -61.17
N PRO A 7 0.92 11.05 -59.95
CA PRO A 7 0.27 10.01 -59.20
C PRO A 7 -1.04 10.54 -58.63
N VAL A 8 -2.15 9.89 -58.99
CA VAL A 8 -3.46 10.11 -58.41
C VAL A 8 -3.42 9.52 -56.98
N SER A 9 -3.45 10.38 -55.98
CA SER A 9 -3.67 9.97 -54.59
C SER A 9 -5.09 9.40 -54.44
N PRO A 10 -5.27 8.21 -53.85
CA PRO A 10 -6.59 7.72 -53.53
C PRO A 10 -7.17 8.57 -52.40
N THR A 11 -8.18 9.36 -52.72
CA THR A 11 -9.03 10.04 -51.72
C THR A 11 -9.87 8.97 -51.05
N THR A 12 -9.36 8.42 -49.96
CA THR A 12 -10.15 7.58 -49.06
C THR A 12 -11.08 8.52 -48.30
N SER A 13 -12.31 8.70 -48.81
CA SER A 13 -13.40 9.30 -48.06
C SER A 13 -13.73 8.37 -46.91
N THR A 14 -13.18 8.65 -45.74
CA THR A 14 -13.63 8.06 -44.48
C THR A 14 -15.04 8.63 -44.26
N GLN A 15 -16.07 7.92 -44.70
CA GLN A 15 -17.43 8.18 -44.23
C GLN A 15 -17.42 7.98 -42.73
N GLU A 16 -17.50 9.06 -41.97
CA GLU A 16 -17.80 8.99 -40.55
C GLU A 16 -19.16 8.35 -40.38
N THR A 17 -19.19 7.09 -40.02
CA THR A 17 -20.42 6.38 -39.68
C THR A 17 -20.97 7.00 -38.40
N VAL A 18 -21.99 7.85 -38.53
CA VAL A 18 -22.67 8.45 -37.39
C VAL A 18 -23.59 7.41 -36.77
N TYR A 19 -23.28 6.94 -35.58
CA TYR A 19 -24.12 6.02 -34.82
C TYR A 19 -25.10 6.81 -33.97
N HIS A 20 -26.40 6.45 -34.05
CA HIS A 20 -27.45 7.02 -33.21
C HIS A 20 -27.55 6.22 -31.91
N THR A 21 -27.52 6.92 -30.78
CA THR A 21 -27.68 6.30 -29.46
C THR A 21 -29.15 5.90 -29.27
N VAL A 22 -29.41 4.63 -29.09
CA VAL A 22 -30.74 4.09 -28.83
C VAL A 22 -31.10 4.20 -27.34
N MET A 23 -30.20 3.79 -26.47
CA MET A 23 -30.37 3.90 -25.03
C MET A 23 -28.98 4.06 -24.37
N THR A 24 -28.98 4.40 -23.12
CA THR A 24 -27.75 4.59 -22.31
C THR A 24 -27.69 3.58 -21.18
N GLY A 25 -26.53 3.49 -20.51
CA GLY A 25 -26.36 2.62 -19.35
C GLY A 25 -27.29 2.95 -18.17
N SER A 26 -27.86 4.17 -18.10
CA SER A 26 -28.87 4.55 -17.10
C SER A 26 -30.18 3.77 -17.23
N ASP A 27 -30.42 3.20 -18.39
CA ASP A 27 -31.62 2.40 -18.69
C ASP A 27 -31.44 0.93 -18.27
N LEU A 28 -30.24 0.51 -17.87
CA LEU A 28 -29.92 -0.81 -17.32
C LEU A 28 -30.23 -0.88 -15.82
N LYS A 29 -31.01 -1.89 -15.42
CA LYS A 29 -31.33 -2.15 -13.99
C LYS A 29 -30.37 -3.15 -13.35
N THR A 30 -30.14 -4.28 -14.02
CA THR A 30 -29.19 -5.30 -13.56
C THR A 30 -28.43 -5.90 -14.73
N VAL A 31 -27.18 -6.32 -14.51
CA VAL A 31 -26.36 -7.06 -15.45
C VAL A 31 -25.67 -8.20 -14.72
N GLN A 32 -25.74 -9.42 -15.25
CA GLN A 32 -25.18 -10.62 -14.64
C GLN A 32 -24.59 -11.54 -15.71
N VAL A 33 -23.56 -12.30 -15.35
CA VAL A 33 -23.03 -13.38 -16.18
C VAL A 33 -23.81 -14.64 -15.85
N THR A 34 -24.36 -15.28 -16.87
CA THR A 34 -25.09 -16.56 -16.77
C THR A 34 -24.41 -17.61 -17.62
N THR A 35 -24.67 -18.88 -17.32
CA THR A 35 -24.13 -19.99 -18.10
C THR A 35 -25.28 -20.70 -18.79
N THR A 36 -25.13 -20.86 -20.10
CA THR A 36 -26.12 -21.61 -20.93
C THR A 36 -26.11 -23.08 -20.58
N THR A 37 -27.17 -23.82 -20.86
CA THR A 37 -27.27 -25.28 -20.71
C THR A 37 -26.13 -26.05 -21.42
N THR A 38 -25.53 -25.44 -22.43
CA THR A 38 -24.37 -25.95 -23.20
C THR A 38 -23.01 -25.61 -22.56
N GLY A 39 -22.99 -24.93 -21.38
CA GLY A 39 -21.76 -24.55 -20.67
C GLY A 39 -21.06 -23.28 -21.21
N GLN A 40 -21.69 -22.55 -22.14
CA GLN A 40 -21.15 -21.29 -22.64
C GLN A 40 -21.57 -20.13 -21.74
N TYR A 41 -20.69 -19.11 -21.60
CA TYR A 41 -20.98 -17.92 -20.82
C TYR A 41 -21.73 -16.90 -21.67
N GLU A 42 -22.73 -16.26 -21.06
CA GLU A 42 -23.54 -15.20 -21.66
C GLU A 42 -23.74 -14.06 -20.65
N VAL A 43 -24.03 -12.86 -21.13
CA VAL A 43 -24.29 -11.70 -20.27
C VAL A 43 -25.78 -11.36 -20.35
N SER A 44 -26.52 -11.63 -19.28
CA SER A 44 -27.93 -11.26 -19.15
C SER A 44 -28.07 -9.85 -18.55
N PHE A 45 -29.03 -9.11 -19.04
CA PHE A 45 -29.34 -7.77 -18.55
C PHE A 45 -30.84 -7.58 -18.39
N THR A 46 -31.23 -6.71 -17.45
CA THR A 46 -32.60 -6.24 -17.29
C THR A 46 -32.61 -4.72 -17.40
N LEU A 47 -33.66 -4.20 -18.01
CA LEU A 47 -33.86 -2.78 -18.27
C LEU A 47 -34.79 -2.16 -17.24
N THR A 48 -34.72 -0.84 -17.10
CA THR A 48 -35.75 -0.06 -16.42
C THR A 48 -37.08 -0.05 -17.25
N ASP A 49 -38.19 0.35 -16.66
CA ASP A 49 -39.47 0.39 -17.36
C ASP A 49 -39.43 1.31 -18.58
N GLN A 50 -38.71 2.42 -18.50
CA GLN A 50 -38.50 3.34 -19.62
C GLN A 50 -37.58 2.73 -20.68
N GLY A 51 -36.45 2.14 -20.28
CA GLY A 51 -35.53 1.47 -21.19
C GLY A 51 -36.20 0.30 -21.91
N SER A 52 -37.10 -0.45 -21.26
CA SER A 52 -37.83 -1.56 -21.83
C SER A 52 -38.71 -1.13 -22.98
N LYS A 53 -39.40 0.01 -22.88
CA LYS A 53 -40.22 0.55 -23.94
C LYS A 53 -39.38 0.97 -25.15
N ILE A 54 -38.34 1.80 -24.91
CA ILE A 54 -37.45 2.31 -25.96
C ILE A 54 -36.80 1.14 -26.71
N PHE A 55 -36.26 0.17 -25.94
CA PHE A 55 -35.53 -0.95 -26.50
C PHE A 55 -36.45 -1.96 -27.20
N GLY A 56 -37.67 -2.16 -26.67
CA GLY A 56 -38.71 -2.99 -27.28
C GLY A 56 -39.15 -2.46 -28.64
N ASP A 57 -39.45 -1.17 -28.72
CA ASP A 57 -39.86 -0.50 -29.98
C ASP A 57 -38.72 -0.58 -31.02
N TYR A 58 -37.48 -0.28 -30.60
CA TYR A 58 -36.32 -0.32 -31.49
C TYR A 58 -36.02 -1.73 -31.98
N THR A 59 -35.94 -2.72 -31.09
CA THR A 59 -35.59 -4.10 -31.46
C THR A 59 -36.68 -4.78 -32.31
N SER A 60 -37.95 -4.39 -32.13
CA SER A 60 -39.06 -4.88 -32.94
C SER A 60 -38.94 -4.41 -34.40
N ALA A 61 -38.46 -3.19 -34.64
CA ALA A 61 -38.29 -2.62 -35.98
C ALA A 61 -37.00 -3.07 -36.69
N HIS A 62 -35.98 -3.55 -35.92
CA HIS A 62 -34.63 -3.81 -36.42
C HIS A 62 -34.16 -5.27 -36.17
N VAL A 63 -35.10 -6.24 -36.18
CA VAL A 63 -34.74 -7.66 -36.04
C VAL A 63 -33.87 -8.09 -37.22
N GLY A 64 -32.73 -8.73 -36.88
CA GLY A 64 -31.73 -9.17 -37.84
C GLY A 64 -30.58 -8.20 -38.06
N GLU A 65 -30.66 -6.98 -37.55
CA GLU A 65 -29.62 -5.98 -37.63
C GLU A 65 -28.64 -6.09 -36.46
N PHE A 66 -27.54 -5.30 -36.49
CA PHE A 66 -26.53 -5.29 -35.47
C PHE A 66 -26.67 -4.08 -34.55
N LEU A 67 -26.53 -4.29 -33.25
CA LEU A 67 -26.56 -3.25 -32.23
C LEU A 67 -25.19 -3.09 -31.60
N GLY A 68 -24.54 -1.96 -31.80
CA GLY A 68 -23.24 -1.70 -31.21
C GLY A 68 -23.34 -1.32 -29.73
N ILE A 69 -22.55 -1.99 -28.87
CA ILE A 69 -22.35 -1.61 -27.49
C ILE A 69 -21.07 -0.76 -27.43
N VAL A 70 -21.23 0.51 -27.03
CA VAL A 70 -20.15 1.51 -27.03
C VAL A 70 -19.88 1.97 -25.62
N LEU A 71 -18.61 1.96 -25.21
CA LEU A 71 -18.12 2.54 -23.95
C LEU A 71 -16.94 3.46 -24.25
N ASP A 72 -16.96 4.68 -23.73
CA ASP A 72 -15.92 5.69 -23.94
C ASP A 72 -15.56 5.91 -25.42
N LYS A 73 -16.57 5.97 -26.27
CA LYS A 73 -16.46 6.12 -27.76
C LYS A 73 -15.77 4.94 -28.46
N ARG A 74 -15.60 3.80 -27.78
CA ARG A 74 -15.09 2.56 -28.37
C ARG A 74 -16.16 1.51 -28.42
N VAL A 75 -16.31 0.87 -29.58
CA VAL A 75 -17.22 -0.26 -29.74
C VAL A 75 -16.63 -1.47 -29.04
N ILE A 76 -17.36 -2.00 -28.05
CA ILE A 76 -16.92 -3.16 -27.24
C ILE A 76 -17.45 -4.45 -27.85
N SER A 77 -18.70 -4.44 -28.28
CA SER A 77 -19.39 -5.61 -28.87
C SER A 77 -20.45 -5.15 -29.85
N VAL A 78 -20.71 -5.99 -30.83
CA VAL A 78 -21.73 -5.72 -31.87
C VAL A 78 -22.62 -6.96 -32.03
N PRO A 79 -23.48 -7.26 -31.02
CA PRO A 79 -24.39 -8.38 -31.09
C PRO A 79 -25.47 -8.15 -32.17
N ARG A 80 -25.97 -9.25 -32.74
CA ARG A 80 -27.12 -9.24 -33.65
C ARG A 80 -28.43 -9.30 -32.88
N ILE A 81 -29.43 -8.56 -33.30
CA ILE A 81 -30.78 -8.61 -32.75
C ILE A 81 -31.47 -9.86 -33.30
N ASN A 82 -31.56 -10.92 -32.52
CA ASN A 82 -32.15 -12.18 -32.94
C ASN A 82 -33.68 -12.17 -32.85
N SER A 83 -34.25 -11.43 -31.93
CA SER A 83 -35.71 -11.29 -31.73
C SER A 83 -36.01 -9.95 -31.03
N ALA A 84 -37.26 -9.50 -31.13
CA ALA A 84 -37.73 -8.32 -30.41
C ALA A 84 -37.64 -8.55 -28.86
N ILE A 85 -37.07 -7.57 -28.15
CA ILE A 85 -36.85 -7.64 -26.69
C ILE A 85 -37.89 -6.73 -26.00
N THR A 86 -39.14 -7.22 -25.93
CA THR A 86 -40.28 -6.46 -25.37
C THR A 86 -40.48 -6.66 -23.84
N GLN A 87 -39.84 -7.67 -23.25
CA GLN A 87 -40.01 -8.01 -21.85
C GLN A 87 -39.02 -7.30 -20.91
N GLY A 88 -38.22 -6.36 -21.41
CA GLY A 88 -37.25 -5.61 -20.63
C GLY A 88 -36.09 -6.43 -20.11
N SER A 89 -35.85 -7.62 -20.61
CA SER A 89 -34.69 -8.45 -20.35
C SER A 89 -34.14 -9.03 -21.62
N GLY A 90 -32.83 -9.12 -21.73
CA GLY A 90 -32.13 -9.69 -22.89
C GLY A 90 -30.84 -10.37 -22.48
N VAL A 91 -30.28 -11.10 -23.44
CA VAL A 91 -29.05 -11.84 -23.27
C VAL A 91 -28.12 -11.52 -24.43
N ILE A 92 -26.86 -11.20 -24.10
CA ILE A 92 -25.78 -11.03 -25.07
C ILE A 92 -25.07 -12.35 -25.17
N THR A 93 -25.24 -13.02 -26.30
CA THR A 93 -24.57 -14.30 -26.58
C THR A 93 -23.34 -14.07 -27.46
N GLY A 94 -22.33 -14.91 -27.28
CA GLY A 94 -21.10 -14.86 -28.06
C GLY A 94 -20.08 -15.90 -27.55
N ASN A 95 -18.91 -15.94 -28.17
CA ASN A 95 -17.80 -16.81 -27.68
C ASN A 95 -17.09 -16.17 -26.50
N PHE A 96 -17.80 -16.08 -25.35
CA PHE A 96 -17.25 -15.52 -24.15
C PHE A 96 -16.51 -16.56 -23.31
N THR A 97 -15.33 -16.20 -22.83
CA THR A 97 -14.73 -16.85 -21.66
C THR A 97 -15.33 -16.26 -20.39
N LEU A 98 -15.20 -16.93 -19.24
CA LEU A 98 -15.65 -16.37 -17.95
C LEU A 98 -15.08 -14.97 -17.70
N GLU A 99 -13.82 -14.76 -18.05
CA GLU A 99 -13.11 -13.48 -17.86
C GLU A 99 -13.70 -12.39 -18.78
N SER A 100 -13.90 -12.68 -20.08
CA SER A 100 -14.45 -11.71 -21.03
C SER A 100 -15.93 -11.40 -20.77
N ALA A 101 -16.73 -12.37 -20.32
CA ALA A 101 -18.11 -12.15 -19.92
C ALA A 101 -18.21 -11.27 -18.67
N ASN A 102 -17.37 -11.51 -17.66
CA ASN A 102 -17.29 -10.68 -16.45
C ASN A 102 -16.82 -9.26 -16.78
N ALA A 103 -15.81 -9.10 -17.64
CA ALA A 103 -15.34 -7.79 -18.07
C ALA A 103 -16.46 -6.99 -18.75
N LEU A 104 -17.20 -7.62 -19.68
CA LEU A 104 -18.34 -6.99 -20.35
C LEU A 104 -19.47 -6.64 -19.36
N ALA A 105 -19.81 -7.53 -18.45
CA ALA A 105 -20.83 -7.29 -17.42
C ALA A 105 -20.48 -6.12 -16.51
N ILE A 106 -19.22 -6.02 -16.09
CA ILE A 106 -18.70 -4.90 -15.29
C ILE A 106 -18.77 -3.60 -16.09
N GLN A 107 -18.34 -3.61 -17.35
CA GLN A 107 -18.40 -2.45 -18.24
C GLN A 107 -19.82 -1.95 -18.46
N LEU A 108 -20.77 -2.86 -18.68
CA LEU A 108 -22.18 -2.51 -18.83
C LEU A 108 -22.79 -1.99 -17.53
N ARG A 109 -22.45 -2.59 -16.40
CA ARG A 109 -22.98 -2.23 -15.07
C ARG A 109 -22.50 -0.87 -14.60
N TYR A 110 -21.25 -0.53 -14.84
CA TYR A 110 -20.59 0.69 -14.36
C TYR A 110 -20.43 1.77 -15.43
N GLY A 111 -20.72 1.46 -16.70
CA GLY A 111 -20.67 2.43 -17.80
C GLY A 111 -21.70 3.55 -17.72
N SER A 112 -22.63 3.46 -16.76
CA SER A 112 -23.67 4.47 -16.51
C SER A 112 -23.38 5.39 -15.34
N LEU A 113 -22.12 5.63 -14.98
CA LEU A 113 -21.78 6.60 -13.95
C LEU A 113 -22.34 7.98 -14.34
N PRO A 114 -23.20 8.60 -13.52
CA PRO A 114 -23.86 9.87 -13.85
C PRO A 114 -22.87 11.05 -13.87
N ILE A 115 -21.64 10.83 -13.42
CA ILE A 115 -20.57 11.82 -13.41
C ILE A 115 -19.37 11.27 -14.16
N PRO A 116 -18.83 11.99 -15.16
CA PRO A 116 -17.63 11.56 -15.87
C PRO A 116 -16.43 11.54 -14.89
N LEU A 117 -15.90 10.36 -14.63
CA LEU A 117 -14.69 10.20 -13.82
C LEU A 117 -13.47 10.40 -14.73
N LYS A 118 -12.58 11.31 -14.33
CA LYS A 118 -11.26 11.48 -14.92
C LYS A 118 -10.25 10.77 -14.05
N VAL A 119 -9.47 9.87 -14.63
CA VAL A 119 -8.31 9.29 -13.93
C VAL A 119 -7.32 10.43 -13.68
N VAL A 120 -7.12 10.79 -12.42
CA VAL A 120 -6.22 11.87 -12.01
C VAL A 120 -4.79 11.34 -11.96
N GLU A 121 -4.62 10.12 -11.46
CA GLU A 121 -3.32 9.46 -11.35
C GLU A 121 -3.48 7.95 -11.53
N SER A 122 -2.59 7.35 -12.30
CA SER A 122 -2.45 5.90 -12.43
C SER A 122 -0.96 5.55 -12.34
N SER A 123 -0.57 4.85 -11.28
CA SER A 123 0.81 4.41 -11.08
C SER A 123 0.88 2.89 -11.15
N THR A 124 1.61 2.39 -12.14
CA THR A 124 1.86 0.95 -12.29
C THR A 124 3.33 0.67 -12.06
N VAL A 125 3.63 -0.07 -10.98
CA VAL A 125 5.00 -0.50 -10.68
C VAL A 125 5.19 -1.93 -11.15
N GLY A 126 6.10 -2.13 -12.11
CA GLY A 126 6.44 -3.47 -12.60
C GLY A 126 7.10 -4.34 -11.51
N PRO A 127 6.91 -5.67 -11.54
CA PRO A 127 7.46 -6.59 -10.54
C PRO A 127 8.99 -6.51 -10.39
N THR A 128 9.70 -6.26 -11.48
CA THR A 128 11.17 -6.12 -11.50
C THR A 128 11.65 -4.88 -10.75
N LEU A 129 10.97 -3.75 -10.92
CA LEU A 129 11.26 -2.50 -10.19
C LEU A 129 11.00 -2.65 -8.70
N GLY A 130 9.94 -3.38 -8.31
CA GLY A 130 9.63 -3.69 -6.92
C GLY A 130 10.72 -4.53 -6.26
N GLN A 131 11.19 -5.60 -6.93
CA GLN A 131 12.25 -6.46 -6.42
C GLN A 131 13.60 -5.74 -6.30
N ASP A 132 13.99 -4.95 -7.29
CA ASP A 132 15.25 -4.21 -7.26
C ASP A 132 15.25 -3.16 -6.13
N SER A 133 14.17 -2.43 -5.98
CA SER A 133 14.00 -1.46 -4.90
C SER A 133 13.99 -2.10 -3.52
N LEU A 134 13.31 -3.25 -3.35
CA LEU A 134 13.32 -4.02 -2.11
C LEU A 134 14.74 -4.48 -1.75
N ARG A 135 15.45 -5.05 -2.71
CA ARG A 135 16.84 -5.51 -2.53
C ARG A 135 17.76 -4.37 -2.12
N LYS A 136 17.69 -3.22 -2.81
CA LYS A 136 18.49 -2.03 -2.48
C LYS A 136 18.16 -1.49 -1.08
N SER A 137 16.88 -1.44 -0.71
CA SER A 137 16.44 -1.01 0.62
C SER A 137 16.92 -1.94 1.73
N LEU A 138 16.87 -3.26 1.51
CA LEU A 138 17.40 -4.24 2.46
C LEU A 138 18.92 -4.11 2.64
N ILE A 139 19.67 -3.95 1.55
CA ILE A 139 21.12 -3.75 1.62
C ILE A 139 21.43 -2.45 2.38
N ALA A 140 20.78 -1.35 2.05
CA ALA A 140 20.96 -0.08 2.75
C ALA A 140 20.61 -0.19 4.23
N GLY A 141 19.52 -0.89 4.58
CA GLY A 141 19.12 -1.16 5.96
C GLY A 141 20.16 -1.97 6.74
N ILE A 142 20.70 -3.04 6.12
CA ILE A 142 21.75 -3.87 6.74
C ILE A 142 23.04 -3.07 6.95
N ILE A 143 23.46 -2.27 5.97
CA ILE A 143 24.65 -1.41 6.10
C ILE A 143 24.43 -0.39 7.22
N GLY A 144 23.30 0.31 7.22
CA GLY A 144 22.97 1.29 8.26
C GLY A 144 22.94 0.67 9.66
N LEU A 145 22.30 -0.49 9.81
CA LEU A 145 22.24 -1.23 11.07
C LEU A 145 23.65 -1.67 11.52
N SER A 146 24.48 -2.16 10.60
CA SER A 146 25.86 -2.59 10.92
C SER A 146 26.72 -1.42 11.41
N VAL A 147 26.59 -0.25 10.80
CA VAL A 147 27.28 0.98 11.24
C VAL A 147 26.83 1.39 12.64
N VAL A 148 25.54 1.33 12.92
CA VAL A 148 24.97 1.65 14.24
C VAL A 148 25.47 0.68 15.30
N ILE A 149 25.41 -0.63 15.06
CA ILE A 149 25.91 -1.66 15.98
C ILE A 149 27.39 -1.44 16.27
N LEU A 150 28.19 -1.22 15.24
CA LEU A 150 29.62 -0.97 15.40
C LEU A 150 29.89 0.29 16.22
N PHE A 151 29.17 1.37 15.95
CA PHE A 151 29.28 2.62 16.71
C PHE A 151 28.91 2.42 18.18
N MET A 152 27.77 1.75 18.45
CA MET A 152 27.31 1.49 19.81
C MET A 152 28.31 0.63 20.60
N ALA A 153 28.82 -0.44 20.00
CA ALA A 153 29.81 -1.32 20.62
C ALA A 153 31.14 -0.60 20.92
N LEU A 154 31.63 0.24 20.00
CA LEU A 154 32.89 0.94 20.14
C LEU A 154 32.83 2.13 21.13
N TYR A 155 31.77 2.94 21.02
CA TYR A 155 31.63 4.19 21.78
C TYR A 155 31.08 3.95 23.18
N TYR A 156 30.04 3.12 23.33
CA TYR A 156 29.42 2.82 24.64
C TYR A 156 29.95 1.55 25.26
N ARG A 157 30.77 0.78 24.57
CA ARG A 157 31.38 -0.47 25.04
C ARG A 157 30.33 -1.46 25.57
N LEU A 158 30.38 -1.82 26.84
CA LEU A 158 29.48 -2.81 27.44
C LEU A 158 27.99 -2.39 27.36
N PRO A 159 27.58 -1.20 27.80
CA PRO A 159 26.19 -0.74 27.59
C PRO A 159 25.76 -0.78 26.10
N GLY A 160 26.68 -0.44 25.17
CA GLY A 160 26.43 -0.51 23.74
C GLY A 160 26.14 -1.92 23.27
N ILE A 161 26.93 -2.92 23.70
CA ILE A 161 26.65 -4.33 23.34
C ILE A 161 25.30 -4.79 23.91
N LEU A 162 24.93 -4.37 25.12
CA LEU A 162 23.63 -4.69 25.69
C LEU A 162 22.48 -4.01 24.94
N ALA A 163 22.68 -2.78 24.46
CA ALA A 163 21.72 -2.10 23.59
C ALA A 163 21.59 -2.79 22.22
N ASP A 164 22.69 -3.29 21.65
CA ASP A 164 22.66 -4.04 20.41
C ASP A 164 21.87 -5.35 20.55
N LEU A 165 21.99 -6.04 21.69
CA LEU A 165 21.15 -7.19 22.01
C LEU A 165 19.67 -6.79 22.17
N ALA A 166 19.40 -5.67 22.84
CA ALA A 166 18.03 -5.15 22.95
C ALA A 166 17.47 -4.74 21.59
N LEU A 167 18.31 -4.22 20.69
CA LEU A 167 17.92 -3.89 19.31
C LEU A 167 17.59 -5.14 18.49
N MET A 168 18.29 -6.26 18.71
CA MET A 168 17.91 -7.55 18.11
C MET A 168 16.54 -8.01 18.60
N VAL A 169 16.26 -7.90 19.90
CA VAL A 169 14.93 -8.21 20.46
C VAL A 169 13.86 -7.28 19.87
N TYR A 170 14.16 -5.99 19.75
CA TYR A 170 13.31 -5.01 19.07
C TYR A 170 12.96 -5.46 17.65
N ALA A 171 13.98 -5.82 16.85
CA ALA A 171 13.78 -6.25 15.48
C ALA A 171 12.90 -7.52 15.38
N LEU A 172 13.13 -8.50 16.27
CA LEU A 172 12.34 -9.72 16.35
C LEU A 172 10.87 -9.45 16.70
N ILE A 173 10.62 -8.62 17.72
CA ILE A 173 9.25 -8.25 18.14
C ILE A 173 8.55 -7.49 17.00
N THR A 174 9.22 -6.51 16.40
CA THR A 174 8.64 -5.72 15.31
C THR A 174 8.31 -6.59 14.10
N PHE A 175 9.21 -7.50 13.73
CA PHE A 175 8.98 -8.43 12.63
C PHE A 175 7.82 -9.39 12.95
N ALA A 176 7.72 -9.91 14.17
CA ALA A 176 6.61 -10.73 14.62
C ALA A 176 5.27 -9.97 14.55
N LEU A 177 5.25 -8.71 14.96
CA LEU A 177 4.06 -7.86 14.86
C LEU A 177 3.63 -7.61 13.41
N PHE A 178 4.58 -7.35 12.50
CA PHE A 178 4.26 -7.19 11.07
C PHE A 178 3.72 -8.47 10.44
N ARG A 179 4.09 -9.63 10.94
CA ARG A 179 3.52 -10.91 10.49
C ARG A 179 2.14 -11.19 11.08
N PHE A 180 1.91 -10.74 12.31
CA PHE A 180 0.62 -10.92 13.01
C PHE A 180 -0.44 -9.92 12.52
N ILE A 181 -0.04 -8.66 12.33
CA ILE A 181 -0.88 -7.63 11.72
C ILE A 181 -0.65 -7.72 10.20
N PRO A 182 -1.67 -7.95 9.36
CA PRO A 182 -1.48 -8.04 7.91
C PRO A 182 -1.15 -6.67 7.30
N VAL A 183 0.06 -6.18 7.54
CA VAL A 183 0.58 -4.94 6.98
C VAL A 183 1.24 -5.24 5.64
N THR A 184 0.77 -4.62 4.58
CA THR A 184 1.48 -4.63 3.29
C THR A 184 2.74 -3.77 3.41
N LEU A 185 3.91 -4.43 3.42
CA LEU A 185 5.20 -3.75 3.44
C LEU A 185 5.45 -3.10 2.08
N THR A 186 5.09 -1.83 1.96
CA THR A 186 5.45 -0.98 0.82
C THR A 186 6.87 -0.45 0.98
N LEU A 187 7.49 0.07 -0.09
CA LEU A 187 8.80 0.71 -0.01
C LEU A 187 8.87 1.81 1.07
N PRO A 188 7.89 2.74 1.15
CA PRO A 188 7.84 3.70 2.26
C PRO A 188 7.62 3.05 3.62
N GLY A 189 6.91 1.93 3.69
CA GLY A 189 6.78 1.14 4.92
C GLY A 189 8.12 0.59 5.42
N ILE A 190 8.97 0.11 4.50
CA ILE A 190 10.34 -0.31 4.83
C ILE A 190 11.17 0.87 5.32
N ALA A 191 11.06 2.04 4.68
CA ALA A 191 11.73 3.26 5.13
C ALA A 191 11.28 3.67 6.55
N GLY A 192 9.98 3.59 6.85
CA GLY A 192 9.44 3.82 8.20
C GLY A 192 10.01 2.86 9.23
N PHE A 193 10.13 1.57 8.88
CA PHE A 193 10.77 0.57 9.75
C PHE A 193 12.25 0.88 9.99
N VAL A 194 13.03 1.18 8.95
CA VAL A 194 14.45 1.54 9.09
C VAL A 194 14.62 2.81 9.93
N LEU A 195 13.77 3.81 9.73
CA LEU A 195 13.77 5.01 10.57
C LEU A 195 13.47 4.69 12.04
N SER A 196 12.54 3.79 12.32
CA SER A 196 12.18 3.40 13.68
C SER A 196 13.32 2.69 14.42
N ILE A 197 14.23 2.00 13.70
CA ILE A 197 15.47 1.46 14.27
C ILE A 197 16.33 2.61 14.79
N GLY A 198 16.48 3.70 14.04
CA GLY A 198 17.21 4.90 14.49
C GLY A 198 16.62 5.49 15.77
N VAL A 199 15.29 5.60 15.84
CA VAL A 199 14.58 6.08 17.05
C VAL A 199 14.79 5.13 18.24
N ALA A 200 14.84 3.82 18.02
CA ALA A 200 15.11 2.84 19.09
C ALA A 200 16.51 2.97 19.66
N VAL A 201 17.50 3.23 18.82
CA VAL A 201 18.89 3.46 19.25
C VAL A 201 19.03 4.79 19.99
N ASP A 202 18.38 5.85 19.52
CA ASP A 202 18.42 7.18 20.16
C ASP A 202 17.95 7.13 21.62
N ALA A 203 16.89 6.38 21.92
CA ALA A 203 16.45 6.16 23.28
C ALA A 203 17.54 5.53 24.18
N ASN A 204 18.25 4.52 23.66
CA ASN A 204 19.34 3.87 24.41
C ASN A 204 20.55 4.80 24.59
N VAL A 205 20.89 5.58 23.56
CA VAL A 205 21.96 6.60 23.63
C VAL A 205 21.67 7.61 24.74
N LEU A 206 20.45 8.12 24.80
CA LEU A 206 20.05 9.10 25.83
C LEU A 206 20.16 8.51 27.24
N ILE A 207 19.74 7.26 27.44
CA ILE A 207 19.89 6.56 28.72
C ILE A 207 21.37 6.44 29.10
N PHE A 208 22.22 6.07 28.17
CA PHE A 208 23.66 5.86 28.45
C PHE A 208 24.40 7.17 28.70
N GLU A 209 24.05 8.25 28.02
CA GLU A 209 24.65 9.55 28.32
C GLU A 209 24.26 10.03 29.73
N ARG A 210 23.01 9.86 30.14
CA ARG A 210 22.59 10.18 31.52
C ARG A 210 23.28 9.26 32.55
N LEU A 211 23.42 7.98 32.21
CA LEU A 211 24.17 7.04 33.04
C LEU A 211 25.64 7.50 33.23
N LYS A 212 26.31 7.92 32.15
CA LYS A 212 27.69 8.43 32.22
C LYS A 212 27.78 9.72 33.06
N GLU A 213 26.83 10.64 32.92
CA GLU A 213 26.76 11.85 33.74
C GLU A 213 26.70 11.51 35.24
N GLU A 214 25.85 10.57 35.63
CA GLU A 214 25.74 10.15 37.04
C GLU A 214 26.97 9.43 37.54
N LEU A 215 27.62 8.61 36.71
CA LEU A 215 28.91 7.98 37.08
C LEU A 215 30.02 9.00 37.28
N ARG A 216 30.11 10.02 36.39
CA ARG A 216 31.09 11.12 36.54
C ARG A 216 30.84 11.97 37.78
N SER A 217 29.60 12.02 38.28
CA SER A 217 29.26 12.70 39.54
C SER A 217 29.66 11.90 40.80
N GLY A 218 30.30 10.73 40.65
CA GLY A 218 30.78 9.89 41.75
C GLY A 218 29.74 8.96 42.35
N ARG A 219 28.62 8.72 41.70
CA ARG A 219 27.60 7.78 42.17
C ARG A 219 28.00 6.34 41.92
N THR A 220 27.47 5.42 42.73
CA THR A 220 27.65 4.00 42.47
C THR A 220 26.97 3.58 41.19
N LEU A 221 27.46 2.55 40.52
CA LEU A 221 26.97 2.10 39.23
C LEU A 221 25.45 1.77 39.26
N ARG A 222 25.00 1.13 40.35
CA ARG A 222 23.54 0.83 40.50
C ARG A 222 22.69 2.09 40.63
N GLN A 223 23.15 3.06 41.45
CA GLN A 223 22.47 4.36 41.55
C GLN A 223 22.49 5.14 40.25
N ALA A 224 23.61 5.10 39.52
CA ALA A 224 23.74 5.79 38.25
C ALA A 224 22.80 5.24 37.18
N ILE A 225 22.55 3.92 37.16
CA ILE A 225 21.57 3.31 36.26
C ILE A 225 20.15 3.79 36.58
N ASP A 226 19.73 3.70 37.84
CA ASP A 226 18.37 4.08 38.24
C ASP A 226 18.12 5.59 38.05
N LEU A 227 19.07 6.43 38.40
CA LEU A 227 18.97 7.88 38.25
C LEU A 227 19.06 8.30 36.77
N GLY A 228 20.01 7.75 36.03
CA GLY A 228 20.13 8.02 34.59
C GLY A 228 18.87 7.64 33.83
N TRP A 229 18.28 6.50 34.18
CA TRP A 229 17.00 6.08 33.65
C TRP A 229 15.88 7.08 33.96
N ASN A 230 15.67 7.43 35.21
CA ASN A 230 14.63 8.32 35.65
C ASN A 230 14.74 9.72 35.00
N ARG A 231 15.97 10.17 34.72
CA ARG A 231 16.24 11.44 34.03
C ARG A 231 16.05 11.38 32.52
N ALA A 232 16.37 10.24 31.90
CA ALA A 232 16.19 10.06 30.47
C ALA A 232 14.73 9.85 30.08
N TRP A 233 13.96 9.17 30.92
CA TRP A 233 12.60 8.73 30.61
C TRP A 233 11.64 9.84 30.16
N PRO A 234 11.52 11.01 30.82
CA PRO A 234 10.62 12.05 30.36
C PRO A 234 10.92 12.50 28.93
N SER A 235 12.19 12.69 28.59
CA SER A 235 12.60 13.11 27.24
C SER A 235 12.30 12.05 26.19
N ILE A 236 12.57 10.76 26.49
CA ILE A 236 12.25 9.63 25.60
C ILE A 236 10.75 9.56 25.37
N ARG A 237 9.96 9.63 26.43
CA ARG A 237 8.51 9.60 26.36
C ARG A 237 7.98 10.73 25.48
N ASP A 238 8.38 11.96 25.75
CA ASP A 238 7.83 13.15 25.09
C ASP A 238 8.21 13.18 23.60
N SER A 239 9.44 12.81 23.24
CA SER A 239 9.89 12.65 21.85
C SER A 239 9.08 11.59 21.11
N ASN A 240 8.91 10.41 21.70
CA ASN A 240 8.16 9.33 21.07
C ASN A 240 6.66 9.63 20.96
N PHE A 241 6.06 10.31 21.95
CA PHE A 241 4.69 10.80 21.86
C PHE A 241 4.51 11.79 20.70
N SER A 242 5.43 12.72 20.52
CA SER A 242 5.42 13.64 19.37
C SER A 242 5.44 12.89 18.04
N THR A 243 6.30 11.87 17.94
CA THR A 243 6.37 11.01 16.74
C THR A 243 5.07 10.24 16.52
N LEU A 244 4.47 9.68 17.58
CA LEU A 244 3.18 8.96 17.48
C LEU A 244 2.03 9.88 17.05
N ILE A 245 1.99 11.12 17.55
CA ILE A 245 1.01 12.13 17.10
C ILE A 245 1.19 12.40 15.60
N THR A 246 2.43 12.62 15.16
CA THR A 246 2.75 12.83 13.74
C THR A 246 2.32 11.62 12.89
N CYS A 247 2.63 10.41 13.33
CA CYS A 247 2.20 9.18 12.65
C CYS A 247 0.67 9.07 12.58
N SER A 248 -0.04 9.43 13.65
CA SER A 248 -1.50 9.40 13.68
C SER A 248 -2.12 10.37 12.67
N ILE A 249 -1.58 11.58 12.57
CA ILE A 249 -2.01 12.60 11.59
C ILE A 249 -1.74 12.09 10.16
N LEU A 250 -0.54 11.57 9.90
CA LEU A 250 -0.16 11.05 8.58
C LEU A 250 -1.03 9.82 8.20
N PHE A 251 -1.30 8.94 9.14
CA PHE A 251 -2.17 7.78 8.91
C PHE A 251 -3.61 8.19 8.59
N TRP A 252 -4.16 9.15 9.36
CA TRP A 252 -5.49 9.69 9.12
C TRP A 252 -5.57 10.37 7.75
N PHE A 253 -4.61 11.22 7.42
CA PHE A 253 -4.52 11.89 6.12
C PHE A 253 -4.41 10.88 4.97
N GLY A 254 -3.49 9.91 5.09
CA GLY A 254 -3.31 8.86 4.09
C GLY A 254 -4.55 8.01 3.88
N SER A 255 -5.33 7.77 4.95
CA SER A 255 -6.59 7.02 4.88
C SER A 255 -7.72 7.85 4.23
N THR A 256 -7.79 9.14 4.51
CA THR A 256 -8.86 10.03 3.99
C THR A 256 -8.66 10.36 2.51
N TYR A 257 -7.42 10.60 2.10
CA TYR A 257 -7.10 11.01 0.72
C TYR A 257 -6.57 9.87 -0.17
N GLY A 258 -6.62 8.62 0.30
CA GLY A 258 -6.17 7.46 -0.47
C GLY A 258 -4.65 7.38 -0.69
N ALA A 259 -3.84 8.18 0.04
CA ALA A 259 -2.39 8.19 -0.09
C ALA A 259 -1.76 6.97 0.62
N SER A 260 -1.85 5.80 -0.01
CA SER A 260 -1.38 4.51 0.53
C SER A 260 0.10 4.51 0.91
N ILE A 261 0.92 5.29 0.20
CA ILE A 261 2.35 5.51 0.46
C ILE A 261 2.57 6.08 1.86
N VAL A 262 1.88 7.18 2.18
CA VAL A 262 2.00 7.87 3.47
C VAL A 262 1.43 7.02 4.60
N LYS A 263 0.32 6.35 4.35
CA LYS A 263 -0.32 5.44 5.31
C LYS A 263 0.59 4.29 5.72
N GLY A 264 1.24 3.64 4.75
CA GLY A 264 2.17 2.52 5.01
C GLY A 264 3.38 2.96 5.84
N PHE A 265 4.00 4.10 5.50
CA PHE A 265 5.10 4.70 6.26
C PHE A 265 4.69 5.00 7.71
N ALA A 266 3.56 5.71 7.89
CA ALA A 266 3.10 6.12 9.21
C ALA A 266 2.79 4.93 10.12
N LEU A 267 2.16 3.88 9.59
CA LEU A 267 1.83 2.68 10.35
C LEU A 267 3.09 1.93 10.82
N THR A 268 4.03 1.69 9.91
CA THR A 268 5.26 0.96 10.26
C THR A 268 6.14 1.74 11.23
N LEU A 269 6.24 3.06 11.07
CA LEU A 269 6.94 3.93 12.01
C LEU A 269 6.28 3.92 13.39
N ALA A 270 4.95 4.05 13.46
CA ALA A 270 4.21 4.04 14.73
C ALA A 270 4.41 2.73 15.50
N VAL A 271 4.27 1.58 14.81
CA VAL A 271 4.51 0.27 15.43
C VAL A 271 5.96 0.16 15.92
N GLY A 272 6.92 0.58 15.10
CA GLY A 272 8.33 0.57 15.50
C GLY A 272 8.61 1.44 16.74
N VAL A 273 8.04 2.64 16.80
CA VAL A 273 8.19 3.54 17.96
C VAL A 273 7.57 2.94 19.23
N LEU A 274 6.39 2.31 19.14
CA LEU A 274 5.78 1.64 20.29
C LEU A 274 6.65 0.49 20.81
N VAL A 275 7.19 -0.33 19.90
CA VAL A 275 8.09 -1.42 20.26
C VAL A 275 9.42 -0.88 20.83
N SER A 276 9.95 0.21 20.27
CA SER A 276 11.19 0.83 20.78
C SER A 276 11.04 1.32 22.21
N MET A 277 9.92 1.97 22.54
CA MET A 277 9.61 2.37 23.92
C MET A 277 9.56 1.16 24.85
N PHE A 278 8.87 0.10 24.43
CA PHE A 278 8.79 -1.14 25.21
C PHE A 278 10.17 -1.76 25.44
N THR A 279 10.97 -1.91 24.40
CA THR A 279 12.30 -2.53 24.50
C THR A 279 13.29 -1.67 25.30
N ALA A 280 13.24 -0.36 25.13
CA ALA A 280 14.04 0.55 25.95
C ALA A 280 13.67 0.43 27.44
N ILE A 281 12.39 0.45 27.78
CA ILE A 281 11.93 0.41 29.18
C ILE A 281 12.22 -0.93 29.85
N ILE A 282 11.95 -2.03 29.17
CA ILE A 282 11.97 -3.36 29.80
C ILE A 282 13.25 -4.09 29.45
N VAL A 283 13.56 -4.24 28.16
CA VAL A 283 14.65 -5.13 27.73
C VAL A 283 16.01 -4.54 28.08
N THR A 284 16.28 -3.29 27.70
CA THR A 284 17.58 -2.65 27.95
C THR A 284 17.83 -2.53 29.44
N ARG A 285 16.84 -2.11 30.23
CA ARG A 285 16.94 -2.00 31.67
C ARG A 285 17.19 -3.37 32.32
N SER A 286 16.46 -4.40 31.92
CA SER A 286 16.63 -5.75 32.44
C SER A 286 18.03 -6.32 32.13
N PHE A 287 18.53 -6.09 30.92
CA PHE A 287 19.88 -6.52 30.54
C PHE A 287 20.95 -5.83 31.37
N LEU A 288 20.83 -4.52 31.60
CA LEU A 288 21.77 -3.79 32.47
C LEU A 288 21.78 -4.34 33.90
N HIS A 289 20.62 -4.55 34.51
CA HIS A 289 20.56 -5.11 35.87
C HIS A 289 21.05 -6.55 35.92
N LEU A 290 20.70 -7.40 34.97
CA LEU A 290 21.12 -8.80 34.93
C LEU A 290 22.65 -8.93 34.84
N VAL A 291 23.29 -8.10 34.03
CA VAL A 291 24.75 -8.12 33.88
C VAL A 291 25.43 -7.60 35.14
N LEU A 292 24.91 -6.53 35.76
CA LEU A 292 25.48 -5.97 36.98
C LEU A 292 25.30 -6.86 38.20
N ASP A 293 24.18 -7.54 38.32
CA ASP A 293 23.90 -8.37 39.47
C ASP A 293 24.69 -9.71 39.43
N ASN A 294 25.01 -10.22 38.23
CA ASN A 294 25.63 -11.53 38.05
C ASN A 294 27.12 -11.52 37.72
N ILE A 295 27.69 -10.39 37.26
CA ILE A 295 29.06 -10.34 36.77
C ILE A 295 29.87 -9.33 37.57
N GLU A 296 30.66 -9.83 38.54
CA GLU A 296 31.52 -8.98 39.41
C GLU A 296 32.61 -8.22 38.63
N PHE A 297 33.14 -8.81 37.57
CA PHE A 297 34.18 -8.21 36.72
C PHE A 297 33.69 -6.91 36.01
N VAL A 298 32.41 -6.77 35.80
CA VAL A 298 31.79 -5.63 35.11
C VAL A 298 31.58 -4.42 36.02
N LYS A 299 31.76 -4.55 37.32
CA LYS A 299 31.64 -3.44 38.31
C LYS A 299 32.69 -2.34 38.13
N HIS A 300 33.69 -2.53 37.24
CA HIS A 300 34.68 -1.50 36.94
C HIS A 300 34.10 -0.45 35.96
N VAL A 301 34.13 0.81 36.38
CA VAL A 301 33.58 1.98 35.64
C VAL A 301 34.18 2.13 34.23
N ARG A 302 35.41 1.63 33.99
CA ARG A 302 36.06 1.63 32.66
C ARG A 302 35.26 0.95 31.55
N TRP A 303 34.39 -0.04 31.87
CA TRP A 303 33.58 -0.73 30.89
C TRP A 303 32.39 0.11 30.40
N PHE A 304 32.09 1.18 31.11
CA PHE A 304 31.01 2.12 30.79
C PHE A 304 31.49 3.37 30.01
N GLY A 305 32.78 3.43 29.64
CA GLY A 305 33.33 4.52 28.86
C GLY A 305 33.50 5.83 29.65
N VAL A 306 33.73 5.69 30.94
CA VAL A 306 34.01 6.80 31.89
C VAL A 306 35.44 6.65 32.44
#